data_d32eae6e8e77d27799e496b9ff34b3d8
#
_entry.id   d32eae6e8e77d27799e496b9ff34b3d8
#
_cell.length_a   1.000
_cell.length_b   1.000
_cell.length_c   1.000
_cell.angle_alpha   90.00
_cell.angle_beta   90.00
_cell.angle_gamma   90.00
#
_symmetry.space_group_name_H-M   'P 1'
#
loop_
_entity.id
_entity.type
_entity.pdbx_description
1 polymer ?
#
loop_
_entity_poly.entity_id
_entity_poly.type
_entity_poly.pdbx_seq_one_letter_code
_entity_poly.pdbx_strand_id
1 'polypeptide(L)'
;MYSVKEAFYTLQGEGVQAGRASVFCRFAGCNLWSGREQDRASAQCRFCDTDFVGTDGQNGGRFATAGALAEHITRLWPHPHEGVTPYVVFTGGEPLLQLDAALIEAVHAAGFEIGVETNGTLAAPDGIDWLCVSPKGNAPLVQTRGDELKLVHPQTDAPPERFEGLDFDHFLLQPMDTSGLMASDARKEPLSATVAHCMAHPRWRLSLQTHKIAGID
;
A
#
# COMPACT_ATOMS: atom_id res chain seq x y z
N MET A 1 11.84 -17.57 0.89
CA MET A 1 12.60 -16.61 1.74
C MET A 1 11.99 -15.24 1.51
N TYR A 2 11.66 -14.51 2.58
CA TYR A 2 11.01 -13.20 2.53
C TYR A 2 11.95 -12.14 3.09
N SER A 3 12.08 -11.03 2.39
CA SER A 3 12.91 -9.88 2.79
C SER A 3 11.98 -8.74 3.21
N VAL A 4 11.88 -8.50 4.49
CA VAL A 4 11.02 -7.49 5.11
C VAL A 4 11.85 -6.27 5.45
N LYS A 5 11.51 -5.10 4.89
CA LYS A 5 12.15 -3.83 5.22
C LYS A 5 11.85 -3.47 6.66
N GLU A 6 10.57 -3.53 7.02
CA GLU A 6 10.08 -3.20 8.36
C GLU A 6 8.73 -3.87 8.64
N ALA A 7 8.41 -4.07 9.91
CA ALA A 7 7.09 -4.51 10.34
C ALA A 7 6.74 -3.87 11.70
N PHE A 8 5.51 -3.34 11.83
CA PHE A 8 5.09 -2.63 13.05
C PHE A 8 3.57 -2.64 13.19
N TYR A 9 3.11 -2.50 14.44
CA TYR A 9 1.69 -2.35 14.75
C TYR A 9 1.31 -0.87 14.71
N THR A 10 0.24 -0.56 13.97
CA THR A 10 -0.25 0.80 13.78
C THR A 10 -1.73 0.81 13.37
N LEU A 11 -2.24 1.93 12.86
CA LEU A 11 -3.53 2.02 12.18
C LEU A 11 -3.30 2.12 10.67
N GLN A 12 -4.14 1.43 9.87
CA GLN A 12 -4.19 1.70 8.43
C GLN A 12 -4.53 3.18 8.22
N GLY A 13 -3.65 3.89 7.55
CA GLY A 13 -3.76 5.34 7.37
C GLY A 13 -4.45 5.78 6.09
N GLU A 14 -4.80 4.86 5.19
CA GLU A 14 -5.27 5.15 3.84
C GLU A 14 -6.44 4.27 3.42
N GLY A 15 -7.17 4.72 2.40
CA GLY A 15 -8.20 3.92 1.76
C GLY A 15 -9.46 3.69 2.59
N VAL A 16 -10.20 2.65 2.22
CA VAL A 16 -11.46 2.28 2.91
C VAL A 16 -11.21 1.72 4.30
N GLN A 17 -10.07 1.05 4.51
CA GLN A 17 -9.69 0.45 5.78
C GLN A 17 -9.02 1.45 6.75
N ALA A 18 -8.98 2.76 6.42
CA ALA A 18 -8.37 3.77 7.26
C ALA A 18 -8.96 3.78 8.69
N GLY A 19 -8.08 3.85 9.70
CA GLY A 19 -8.42 3.78 11.12
C GLY A 19 -8.46 2.37 11.71
N ARG A 20 -8.36 1.32 10.89
CA ARG A 20 -8.32 -0.07 11.35
C ARG A 20 -6.95 -0.41 11.93
N ALA A 21 -6.92 -0.95 13.15
CA ALA A 21 -5.70 -1.49 13.75
C ALA A 21 -5.11 -2.62 12.90
N SER A 22 -3.82 -2.58 12.64
CA SER A 22 -3.15 -3.50 11.72
C SER A 22 -1.67 -3.68 12.04
N VAL A 23 -1.12 -4.81 11.63
CA VAL A 23 0.33 -4.97 11.51
C VAL A 23 0.72 -4.65 10.08
N PHE A 24 1.53 -3.62 9.88
CA PHE A 24 2.14 -3.37 8.58
C PHE A 24 3.36 -4.26 8.39
N CYS A 25 3.44 -4.94 7.27
CA CYS A 25 4.60 -5.73 6.85
C CYS A 25 5.07 -5.24 5.49
N ARG A 26 6.11 -4.43 5.48
CA ARG A 26 6.69 -3.84 4.28
C ARG A 26 7.79 -4.72 3.72
N PHE A 27 7.56 -5.31 2.56
CA PHE A 27 8.60 -6.03 1.84
C PHE A 27 9.63 -5.10 1.22
N ALA A 28 10.87 -5.58 1.14
CA ALA A 28 11.94 -4.90 0.42
C ALA A 28 11.85 -5.13 -1.07
N GLY A 29 12.17 -4.09 -1.86
CA GLY A 29 12.25 -4.15 -3.33
C GLY A 29 10.96 -3.76 -4.05
N CYS A 30 11.12 -3.21 -5.25
CA CYS A 30 10.04 -2.79 -6.14
C CYS A 30 10.46 -3.00 -7.60
N ASN A 31 9.49 -3.30 -8.46
CA ASN A 31 9.71 -3.46 -9.90
C ASN A 31 9.55 -2.15 -10.70
N LEU A 32 9.10 -1.05 -10.07
CA LEU A 32 8.88 0.24 -10.75
C LEU A 32 9.96 1.29 -10.44
N TRP A 33 10.72 1.07 -9.36
CA TRP A 33 11.82 1.94 -8.95
C TRP A 33 12.82 1.15 -8.09
N SER A 34 14.11 1.47 -8.22
CA SER A 34 15.18 0.84 -7.43
C SER A 34 15.23 1.27 -5.96
N GLY A 35 14.50 2.34 -5.61
CA GLY A 35 14.58 2.98 -4.30
C GLY A 35 15.78 3.91 -4.13
N ARG A 36 16.60 4.07 -5.17
CA ARG A 36 17.78 4.95 -5.12
C ARG A 36 17.47 6.28 -5.78
N GLU A 37 17.77 7.38 -5.11
CA GLU A 37 17.44 8.72 -5.62
C GLU A 37 18.07 9.03 -6.98
N GLN A 38 19.30 8.55 -7.23
CA GLN A 38 19.97 8.70 -8.52
C GLN A 38 19.21 8.10 -9.70
N ASP A 39 18.34 7.11 -9.47
CA ASP A 39 17.58 6.40 -10.49
C ASP A 39 16.15 6.96 -10.64
N ARG A 40 15.73 7.91 -9.77
CA ARG A 40 14.35 8.46 -9.73
C ARG A 40 13.92 9.06 -11.07
N ALA A 41 14.80 9.77 -11.76
CA ALA A 41 14.48 10.41 -13.02
C ALA A 41 14.07 9.43 -14.13
N SER A 42 14.57 8.19 -14.09
CA SER A 42 14.27 7.11 -15.03
C SER A 42 13.21 6.12 -14.50
N ALA A 43 12.76 6.29 -13.26
CA ALA A 43 11.77 5.41 -12.63
C ALA A 43 10.38 5.58 -13.27
N GLN A 44 9.60 4.50 -13.32
CA GLN A 44 8.19 4.57 -13.69
C GLN A 44 7.35 5.24 -12.58
N CYS A 45 7.68 4.98 -11.31
CA CYS A 45 7.09 5.65 -10.15
C CYS A 45 8.06 6.71 -9.62
N ARG A 46 7.92 7.97 -10.08
CA ARG A 46 8.84 9.07 -9.72
C ARG A 46 8.48 9.79 -8.42
N PHE A 47 7.26 9.60 -7.93
CA PHE A 47 6.71 10.28 -6.74
C PHE A 47 6.67 9.37 -5.50
N CYS A 48 7.35 8.23 -5.54
CA CYS A 48 7.38 7.31 -4.40
C CYS A 48 8.02 7.98 -3.18
N ASP A 49 7.29 7.97 -2.06
CA ASP A 49 7.68 8.52 -0.76
C ASP A 49 8.10 7.43 0.26
N THR A 50 8.17 6.17 -0.20
CA THR A 50 8.39 5.01 0.66
C THR A 50 9.85 4.53 0.60
N ASP A 51 10.47 4.31 1.76
CA ASP A 51 11.72 3.58 1.87
C ASP A 51 11.43 2.07 1.94
N PHE A 52 11.85 1.35 0.93
CA PHE A 52 11.74 -0.11 0.82
C PHE A 52 13.10 -0.79 0.54
N VAL A 53 14.19 -0.07 0.72
CA VAL A 53 15.55 -0.60 0.43
C VAL A 53 16.11 -1.26 1.68
N GLY A 54 16.65 -2.47 1.54
CA GLY A 54 17.25 -3.21 2.66
C GLY A 54 16.21 -3.90 3.56
N THR A 55 16.68 -4.37 4.70
CA THR A 55 15.87 -5.09 5.71
C THR A 55 16.18 -4.60 7.13
N ASP A 56 16.57 -3.35 7.26
CA ASP A 56 17.16 -2.73 8.45
C ASP A 56 16.21 -1.78 9.19
N GLY A 57 14.94 -1.70 8.74
CA GLY A 57 13.90 -0.94 9.43
C GLY A 57 13.40 -1.63 10.71
N GLN A 58 12.42 -1.03 11.35
CA GLN A 58 11.84 -1.53 12.61
C GLN A 58 11.32 -2.96 12.45
N ASN A 59 11.82 -3.91 13.26
CA ASN A 59 11.49 -5.34 13.18
C ASN A 59 11.64 -5.95 11.77
N GLY A 60 12.44 -5.32 10.90
CA GLY A 60 12.79 -5.85 9.60
C GLY A 60 13.71 -7.06 9.68
N GLY A 61 13.90 -7.75 8.56
CA GLY A 61 14.77 -8.93 8.52
C GLY A 61 14.53 -9.81 7.30
N ARG A 62 15.24 -10.96 7.33
CA ARG A 62 15.07 -12.02 6.33
C ARG A 62 14.46 -13.25 7.01
N PHE A 63 13.35 -13.74 6.48
CA PHE A 63 12.62 -14.88 7.01
C PHE A 63 12.72 -16.06 6.04
N ALA A 64 13.26 -17.17 6.52
CA ALA A 64 13.53 -18.33 5.68
C ALA A 64 12.25 -19.04 5.19
N THR A 65 11.18 -19.01 6.02
CA THR A 65 9.91 -19.70 5.75
C THR A 65 8.71 -18.78 5.98
N ALA A 66 7.57 -19.14 5.40
CA ALA A 66 6.28 -18.50 5.62
C ALA A 66 5.88 -18.52 7.10
N GLY A 67 6.02 -19.67 7.76
CA GLY A 67 5.71 -19.81 9.19
C GLY A 67 6.54 -18.91 10.08
N ALA A 68 7.84 -18.72 9.77
CA ALA A 68 8.68 -17.81 10.54
C ALA A 68 8.25 -16.34 10.41
N LEU A 69 7.79 -15.93 9.22
CA LEU A 69 7.26 -14.58 9.03
C LEU A 69 5.88 -14.41 9.68
N ALA A 70 4.99 -15.40 9.53
CA ALA A 70 3.68 -15.38 10.19
C ALA A 70 3.80 -15.29 11.72
N GLU A 71 4.71 -16.06 12.33
CA GLU A 71 5.00 -15.98 13.76
C GLU A 71 5.54 -14.60 14.15
N HIS A 72 6.40 -14.00 13.32
CA HIS A 72 6.92 -12.65 13.55
C HIS A 72 5.79 -11.61 13.54
N ILE A 73 4.89 -11.65 12.56
CA ILE A 73 3.69 -10.79 12.46
C ILE A 73 2.81 -10.97 13.70
N THR A 74 2.56 -12.22 14.12
CA THR A 74 1.74 -12.52 15.30
C THR A 74 2.31 -11.89 16.57
N ARG A 75 3.62 -11.89 16.76
CA ARG A 75 4.25 -11.26 17.93
C ARG A 75 4.10 -9.73 17.97
N LEU A 76 3.86 -9.10 16.83
CA LEU A 76 3.66 -7.65 16.76
C LEU A 76 2.21 -7.24 17.08
N TRP A 77 1.25 -8.16 16.98
CA TRP A 77 -0.13 -7.87 17.34
C TRP A 77 -0.26 -7.81 18.87
N PRO A 78 -0.69 -6.69 19.46
CA PRO A 78 -0.87 -6.60 20.89
C PRO A 78 -2.09 -7.42 21.28
N HIS A 79 -1.97 -8.28 22.22
CA HIS A 79 -2.96 -9.11 22.89
C HIS A 79 -4.29 -9.42 22.14
N PRO A 80 -4.73 -10.67 22.11
CA PRO A 80 -6.00 -11.02 21.51
C PRO A 80 -7.14 -10.28 22.24
N HIS A 81 -7.94 -9.56 21.46
CA HIS A 81 -9.18 -8.94 21.93
C HIS A 81 -10.36 -9.76 21.44
N GLU A 82 -11.26 -10.10 22.35
CA GLU A 82 -12.48 -10.84 22.01
C GLU A 82 -13.31 -10.07 20.97
N GLY A 83 -13.69 -10.74 19.89
CA GLY A 83 -14.48 -10.16 18.80
C GLY A 83 -13.71 -9.31 17.80
N VAL A 84 -12.35 -9.25 17.88
CA VAL A 84 -11.51 -8.54 16.92
C VAL A 84 -10.66 -9.52 16.13
N THR A 85 -10.84 -9.56 14.82
CA THR A 85 -9.95 -10.33 13.93
C THR A 85 -8.68 -9.53 13.68
N PRO A 86 -7.50 -10.09 13.98
CA PRO A 86 -6.23 -9.45 13.67
C PRO A 86 -6.10 -9.17 12.17
N TYR A 87 -5.44 -8.07 11.81
CA TYR A 87 -5.28 -7.66 10.43
C TYR A 87 -3.83 -7.35 10.11
N VAL A 88 -3.31 -7.89 9.02
CA VAL A 88 -2.01 -7.56 8.49
C VAL A 88 -2.15 -6.88 7.13
N VAL A 89 -1.38 -5.83 6.90
CA VAL A 89 -1.28 -5.16 5.61
C VAL A 89 0.10 -5.47 5.02
N PHE A 90 0.11 -6.28 3.97
CA PHE A 90 1.31 -6.47 3.17
C PHE A 90 1.46 -5.34 2.17
N THR A 91 2.57 -4.66 2.26
CA THR A 91 2.94 -3.51 1.44
C THR A 91 4.44 -3.59 1.13
N GLY A 92 5.03 -2.51 0.70
CA GLY A 92 6.47 -2.46 0.49
C GLY A 92 6.85 -1.50 -0.61
N GLY A 93 7.84 -1.89 -1.41
CA GLY A 93 7.95 -1.44 -2.77
C GLY A 93 6.84 -2.05 -3.62
N GLU A 94 6.95 -3.38 -3.88
CA GLU A 94 5.86 -4.16 -4.47
C GLU A 94 5.73 -5.51 -3.73
N PRO A 95 4.67 -5.73 -2.94
CA PRO A 95 4.54 -6.94 -2.14
C PRO A 95 4.34 -8.21 -2.98
N LEU A 96 3.71 -8.13 -4.15
CA LEU A 96 3.45 -9.29 -5.00
C LEU A 96 4.72 -9.90 -5.63
N LEU A 97 5.87 -9.28 -5.46
CA LEU A 97 7.17 -9.91 -5.79
C LEU A 97 7.52 -11.03 -4.82
N GLN A 98 6.96 -11.04 -3.61
CA GLN A 98 7.33 -11.97 -2.54
C GLN A 98 6.14 -12.67 -1.90
N LEU A 99 4.94 -12.07 -1.90
CA LEU A 99 3.74 -12.67 -1.32
C LEU A 99 3.30 -13.87 -2.15
N ASP A 100 3.33 -15.05 -1.54
CA ASP A 100 2.94 -16.31 -2.16
C ASP A 100 1.84 -17.02 -1.34
N ALA A 101 1.27 -18.08 -1.92
CA ALA A 101 0.21 -18.88 -1.28
C ALA A 101 0.66 -19.46 0.08
N ALA A 102 1.92 -19.86 0.22
CA ALA A 102 2.41 -20.43 1.46
C ALA A 102 2.41 -19.41 2.62
N LEU A 103 2.71 -18.14 2.32
CA LEU A 103 2.64 -17.07 3.33
C LEU A 103 1.18 -16.73 3.67
N ILE A 104 0.31 -16.66 2.68
CA ILE A 104 -1.13 -16.42 2.88
C ILE A 104 -1.72 -17.51 3.79
N GLU A 105 -1.47 -18.78 3.49
CA GLU A 105 -1.93 -19.91 4.31
C GLU A 105 -1.40 -19.84 5.75
N ALA A 106 -0.11 -19.51 5.93
CA ALA A 106 0.51 -19.43 7.26
C ALA A 106 -0.07 -18.28 8.09
N VAL A 107 -0.38 -17.14 7.47
CA VAL A 107 -0.97 -15.97 8.13
C VAL A 107 -2.43 -16.21 8.49
N HIS A 108 -3.21 -16.82 7.59
CA HIS A 108 -4.58 -17.25 7.89
C HIS A 108 -4.62 -18.30 9.01
N ALA A 109 -3.68 -19.26 9.02
CA ALA A 109 -3.57 -20.24 10.10
C ALA A 109 -3.26 -19.58 11.46
N ALA A 110 -2.64 -18.42 11.47
CA ALA A 110 -2.43 -17.60 12.67
C ALA A 110 -3.65 -16.74 13.05
N GLY A 111 -4.74 -16.80 12.28
CA GLY A 111 -6.02 -16.11 12.55
C GLY A 111 -6.10 -14.67 12.04
N PHE A 112 -5.19 -14.24 11.17
CA PHE A 112 -5.20 -12.89 10.59
C PHE A 112 -6.03 -12.82 9.32
N GLU A 113 -6.72 -11.71 9.12
CA GLU A 113 -7.12 -11.21 7.80
C GLU A 113 -5.95 -10.52 7.11
N ILE A 114 -5.92 -10.59 5.77
CA ILE A 114 -4.82 -10.11 4.93
C ILE A 114 -5.30 -8.99 4.03
N GLY A 115 -4.72 -7.80 4.21
CA GLY A 115 -4.77 -6.71 3.23
C GLY A 115 -3.50 -6.62 2.41
N VAL A 116 -3.62 -6.20 1.16
CA VAL A 116 -2.48 -5.99 0.27
C VAL A 116 -2.58 -4.65 -0.42
N GLU A 117 -1.48 -3.90 -0.40
CA GLU A 117 -1.29 -2.64 -1.12
C GLU A 117 -0.31 -2.86 -2.28
N THR A 118 -0.81 -3.01 -3.50
CA THR A 118 0.01 -3.31 -4.69
C THR A 118 -0.05 -2.21 -5.75
N ASN A 119 0.99 -2.09 -6.56
CA ASN A 119 0.97 -1.24 -7.75
C ASN A 119 0.19 -1.85 -8.93
N GLY A 120 -0.26 -3.10 -8.81
CA GLY A 120 -1.10 -3.79 -9.80
C GLY A 120 -0.39 -4.30 -11.04
N THR A 121 0.94 -4.26 -11.10
CA THR A 121 1.71 -4.75 -12.27
C THR A 121 1.88 -6.25 -12.30
N LEU A 122 1.49 -6.94 -11.23
CA LEU A 122 1.51 -8.39 -11.08
C LEU A 122 0.11 -8.89 -10.71
N ALA A 123 -0.21 -10.14 -11.08
CA ALA A 123 -1.43 -10.80 -10.64
C ALA A 123 -1.33 -11.15 -9.15
N ALA A 124 -2.37 -10.83 -8.41
CA ALA A 124 -2.47 -11.20 -6.99
C ALA A 124 -2.78 -12.71 -6.86
N PRO A 125 -2.12 -13.41 -5.91
CA PRO A 125 -2.51 -14.77 -5.56
C PRO A 125 -3.89 -14.82 -4.91
N ASP A 126 -4.53 -15.98 -4.95
CA ASP A 126 -5.80 -16.20 -4.25
C ASP A 126 -5.61 -16.16 -2.72
N GLY A 127 -6.68 -15.84 -2.00
CA GLY A 127 -6.70 -15.85 -0.53
C GLY A 127 -6.37 -14.50 0.13
N ILE A 128 -6.31 -13.41 -0.62
CA ILE A 128 -6.24 -12.06 -0.06
C ILE A 128 -7.65 -11.62 0.32
N ASP A 129 -7.84 -11.12 1.56
CA ASP A 129 -9.15 -10.70 2.08
C ASP A 129 -9.51 -9.25 1.70
N TRP A 130 -8.50 -8.41 1.45
CA TRP A 130 -8.68 -7.03 0.97
C TRP A 130 -7.55 -6.65 0.01
N LEU A 131 -7.87 -6.41 -1.24
CA LEU A 131 -6.90 -6.05 -2.27
C LEU A 131 -7.07 -4.60 -2.71
N CYS A 132 -6.12 -3.76 -2.32
CA CYS A 132 -5.98 -2.39 -2.79
C CYS A 132 -4.97 -2.32 -3.93
N VAL A 133 -5.41 -1.83 -5.08
CA VAL A 133 -4.57 -1.62 -6.26
C VAL A 133 -4.34 -0.14 -6.48
N SER A 134 -3.08 0.27 -6.56
CA SER A 134 -2.66 1.66 -6.73
C SER A 134 -1.82 1.84 -8.00
N PRO A 135 -2.45 2.05 -9.18
CA PRO A 135 -1.74 2.19 -10.46
C PRO A 135 -0.73 3.34 -10.44
N LYS A 136 0.40 3.16 -11.13
CA LYS A 136 1.51 4.12 -11.17
C LYS A 136 1.84 4.52 -12.61
N GLY A 137 1.50 5.75 -12.98
CA GLY A 137 1.81 6.31 -14.28
C GLY A 137 1.38 5.42 -15.45
N ASN A 138 2.29 5.20 -16.41
CA ASN A 138 2.10 4.34 -17.58
C ASN A 138 2.51 2.88 -17.33
N ALA A 139 2.76 2.46 -16.09
CA ALA A 139 3.06 1.06 -15.80
C ALA A 139 1.91 0.15 -16.29
N PRO A 140 2.22 -1.03 -16.84
CA PRO A 140 1.18 -1.96 -17.28
C PRO A 140 0.37 -2.44 -16.07
N LEU A 141 -0.95 -2.31 -16.15
CA LEU A 141 -1.85 -2.80 -15.12
C LEU A 141 -2.29 -4.23 -15.47
N VAL A 142 -1.86 -5.19 -14.67
CA VAL A 142 -2.22 -6.62 -14.79
C VAL A 142 -3.40 -6.95 -13.89
N GLN A 143 -3.39 -6.42 -12.66
CA GLN A 143 -4.46 -6.61 -11.69
C GLN A 143 -5.57 -5.58 -11.94
N THR A 144 -6.64 -6.00 -12.63
CA THR A 144 -7.74 -5.12 -13.08
C THR A 144 -9.01 -5.26 -12.25
N ARG A 145 -8.97 -6.02 -11.17
CA ARG A 145 -10.07 -6.24 -10.22
C ARG A 145 -9.54 -6.32 -8.79
N GLY A 146 -10.40 -6.01 -7.83
CA GLY A 146 -10.07 -6.05 -6.40
C GLY A 146 -11.11 -5.26 -5.60
N ASP A 147 -10.87 -5.07 -4.31
CA ASP A 147 -11.79 -4.36 -3.44
C ASP A 147 -11.68 -2.83 -3.62
N GLU A 148 -10.44 -2.34 -3.78
CA GLU A 148 -10.16 -0.91 -3.80
C GLU A 148 -9.15 -0.54 -4.90
N LEU A 149 -9.52 0.44 -5.74
CA LEU A 149 -8.58 1.14 -6.60
C LEU A 149 -8.27 2.50 -5.98
N LYS A 150 -7.03 2.69 -5.52
CA LYS A 150 -6.55 3.91 -4.88
C LYS A 150 -5.49 4.59 -5.75
N LEU A 151 -5.89 5.66 -6.43
CA LEU A 151 -5.03 6.37 -7.36
C LEU A 151 -4.43 7.62 -6.70
N VAL A 152 -3.11 7.74 -6.73
CA VAL A 152 -2.44 9.00 -6.34
C VAL A 152 -2.79 10.07 -7.38
N HIS A 153 -3.21 11.25 -6.93
CA HIS A 153 -3.73 12.30 -7.78
C HIS A 153 -3.11 13.68 -7.43
N PRO A 154 -2.78 14.50 -8.43
CA PRO A 154 -2.83 14.23 -9.87
C PRO A 154 -1.64 13.40 -10.38
N GLN A 155 -1.88 12.53 -11.36
CA GLN A 155 -0.84 11.88 -12.17
C GLN A 155 -1.12 12.17 -13.64
N THR A 156 -0.20 12.85 -14.32
CA THR A 156 -0.37 13.22 -15.75
C THR A 156 -0.57 11.99 -16.65
N ASP A 157 0.16 10.90 -16.36
CA ASP A 157 0.17 9.69 -17.17
C ASP A 157 -0.88 8.65 -16.72
N ALA A 158 -1.61 8.93 -15.65
CA ALA A 158 -2.63 8.05 -15.09
C ALA A 158 -3.86 8.85 -14.64
N PRO A 159 -4.62 9.44 -15.57
CA PRO A 159 -5.84 10.18 -15.24
C PRO A 159 -6.92 9.21 -14.74
N PRO A 160 -7.80 9.63 -13.80
CA PRO A 160 -8.82 8.78 -13.18
C PRO A 160 -9.74 8.07 -14.19
N GLU A 161 -10.10 8.73 -15.27
CA GLU A 161 -11.01 8.23 -16.32
C GLU A 161 -10.48 6.95 -16.98
N ARG A 162 -9.16 6.75 -16.98
CA ARG A 162 -8.51 5.53 -17.51
C ARG A 162 -8.93 4.28 -16.75
N PHE A 163 -9.34 4.41 -15.50
CA PHE A 163 -9.57 3.29 -14.57
C PHE A 163 -11.04 3.06 -14.26
N GLU A 164 -11.94 3.95 -14.64
CA GLU A 164 -13.37 3.89 -14.28
C GLU A 164 -14.10 2.64 -14.80
N GLY A 165 -13.59 2.01 -15.86
CA GLY A 165 -14.18 0.78 -16.41
C GLY A 165 -13.69 -0.52 -15.75
N LEU A 166 -12.82 -0.44 -14.73
CA LEU A 166 -12.28 -1.61 -14.06
C LEU A 166 -13.22 -2.16 -12.98
N ASP A 167 -12.97 -3.41 -12.58
CA ASP A 167 -13.81 -4.18 -11.66
C ASP A 167 -13.31 -4.03 -10.22
N PHE A 168 -13.64 -2.88 -9.61
CA PHE A 168 -13.34 -2.56 -8.21
C PHE A 168 -14.60 -2.09 -7.50
N ASP A 169 -14.77 -2.46 -6.24
CA ASP A 169 -15.90 -2.03 -5.42
C ASP A 169 -15.76 -0.57 -4.99
N HIS A 170 -14.53 -0.11 -4.78
CA HIS A 170 -14.22 1.24 -4.32
C HIS A 170 -13.19 1.94 -5.20
N PHE A 171 -13.46 3.22 -5.52
CA PHE A 171 -12.56 4.09 -6.29
C PHE A 171 -12.17 5.28 -5.42
N LEU A 172 -10.86 5.41 -5.14
CA LEU A 172 -10.32 6.46 -4.28
C LEU A 172 -9.23 7.25 -4.97
N LEU A 173 -9.24 8.55 -4.71
CA LEU A 173 -8.15 9.46 -5.07
C LEU A 173 -7.42 9.90 -3.81
N GLN A 174 -6.11 9.72 -3.82
CA GLN A 174 -5.23 10.14 -2.74
C GLN A 174 -4.35 11.31 -3.21
N PRO A 175 -4.41 12.49 -2.56
CA PRO A 175 -3.55 13.59 -2.93
C PRO A 175 -2.08 13.19 -2.93
N MET A 176 -1.36 13.56 -4.01
CA MET A 176 0.07 13.30 -4.10
C MET A 176 0.81 14.01 -2.96
N ASP A 177 1.64 13.29 -2.24
CA ASP A 177 2.50 13.90 -1.23
C ASP A 177 3.67 14.62 -1.90
N THR A 178 3.72 15.93 -1.69
CA THR A 178 4.78 16.81 -2.17
C THR A 178 5.67 17.33 -1.04
N SER A 179 5.54 16.79 0.18
CA SER A 179 6.23 17.30 1.38
C SER A 179 7.75 17.29 1.27
N GLY A 180 8.33 16.37 0.50
CA GLY A 180 9.76 16.30 0.22
C GLY A 180 10.26 17.13 -0.96
N LEU A 181 9.34 17.73 -1.76
CA LEU A 181 9.69 18.28 -3.06
C LEU A 181 9.49 19.80 -3.20
N MET A 182 8.68 20.44 -2.33
CA MET A 182 8.25 21.82 -2.57
C MET A 182 7.96 22.65 -1.30
N ALA A 183 7.92 24.00 -1.44
CA ALA A 183 7.54 24.94 -0.41
C ALA A 183 6.07 24.77 0.04
N SER A 184 5.72 25.27 1.23
CA SER A 184 4.44 25.01 1.94
C SER A 184 3.15 25.26 1.14
N ASP A 185 3.14 26.20 0.22
CA ASP A 185 1.92 26.55 -0.55
C ASP A 185 1.68 25.58 -1.72
N ALA A 186 2.72 24.98 -2.28
CA ALA A 186 2.62 23.97 -3.34
C ALA A 186 2.06 22.64 -2.82
N ARG A 187 2.07 22.38 -1.49
CA ARG A 187 1.47 21.19 -0.88
C ARG A 187 -0.05 21.20 -0.90
N LYS A 188 -0.66 22.36 -0.95
CA LYS A 188 -2.13 22.53 -0.96
C LYS A 188 -2.74 22.23 -2.33
N GLU A 189 -1.97 22.34 -3.39
CA GLU A 189 -2.47 22.21 -4.75
C GLU A 189 -2.97 20.79 -5.06
N PRO A 190 -2.22 19.67 -4.79
CA PRO A 190 -2.73 18.32 -5.00
C PRO A 190 -3.98 18.01 -4.18
N LEU A 191 -4.05 18.44 -2.91
CA LEU A 191 -5.22 18.23 -2.07
C LEU A 191 -6.45 18.95 -2.65
N SER A 192 -6.31 20.24 -3.00
CA SER A 192 -7.41 21.03 -3.56
C SER A 192 -7.89 20.47 -4.88
N ALA A 193 -6.97 20.08 -5.76
CA ALA A 193 -7.29 19.44 -7.06
C ALA A 193 -8.03 18.11 -6.86
N THR A 194 -7.57 17.28 -5.91
CA THR A 194 -8.20 15.99 -5.61
C THR A 194 -9.61 16.16 -5.05
N VAL A 195 -9.80 17.10 -4.11
CA VAL A 195 -11.13 17.43 -3.55
C VAL A 195 -12.06 17.90 -4.66
N ALA A 196 -11.61 18.83 -5.52
CA ALA A 196 -12.42 19.35 -6.62
C ALA A 196 -12.82 18.22 -7.59
N HIS A 197 -11.90 17.31 -7.91
CA HIS A 197 -12.19 16.17 -8.77
C HIS A 197 -13.24 15.23 -8.14
N CYS A 198 -13.08 14.84 -6.87
CA CYS A 198 -14.05 13.99 -6.16
C CYS A 198 -15.44 14.64 -6.10
N MET A 199 -15.53 15.96 -5.90
CA MET A 199 -16.82 16.68 -5.91
C MET A 199 -17.48 16.70 -7.28
N ALA A 200 -16.68 16.77 -8.36
CA ALA A 200 -17.19 16.76 -9.72
C ALA A 200 -17.53 15.34 -10.22
N HIS A 201 -16.87 14.32 -9.68
CA HIS A 201 -16.98 12.91 -10.08
C HIS A 201 -17.29 12.02 -8.86
N PRO A 202 -18.56 11.90 -8.43
CA PRO A 202 -18.95 11.23 -7.15
C PRO A 202 -18.63 9.75 -7.04
N ARG A 203 -18.23 9.09 -8.12
CA ARG A 203 -17.70 7.72 -8.08
C ARG A 203 -16.38 7.66 -7.30
N TRP A 204 -15.56 8.71 -7.38
CA TRP A 204 -14.29 8.83 -6.71
C TRP A 204 -14.46 9.41 -5.31
N ARG A 205 -13.89 8.74 -4.34
CA ARG A 205 -13.88 9.16 -2.94
C ARG A 205 -12.50 9.66 -2.56
N LEU A 206 -12.43 10.65 -1.69
CA LEU A 206 -11.17 11.16 -1.16
C LEU A 206 -10.56 10.15 -0.18
N SER A 207 -9.31 9.77 -0.38
CA SER A 207 -8.46 9.10 0.59
C SER A 207 -7.39 10.09 1.10
N LEU A 208 -7.20 10.15 2.41
CA LEU A 208 -6.12 10.94 3.01
C LEU A 208 -5.08 10.00 3.60
N GLN A 209 -3.86 10.49 3.77
CA GLN A 209 -2.80 9.82 4.53
C GLN A 209 -2.95 10.20 6.00
N THR A 210 -3.93 9.58 6.69
CA THR A 210 -4.29 9.95 8.06
C THR A 210 -3.19 9.65 9.06
N HIS A 211 -2.32 8.67 8.81
CA HIS A 211 -1.13 8.40 9.60
C HIS A 211 -0.19 9.62 9.66
N LYS A 212 0.02 10.32 8.55
CA LYS A 212 0.83 11.56 8.52
C LYS A 212 0.18 12.70 9.31
N ILE A 213 -1.16 12.76 9.32
CA ILE A 213 -1.92 13.77 10.08
C ILE A 213 -1.85 13.45 11.58
N ALA A 214 -1.97 12.18 11.94
CA ALA A 214 -1.93 11.70 13.33
C ALA A 214 -0.51 11.62 13.90
N GLY A 215 0.54 11.69 13.05
CA GLY A 215 1.93 11.56 13.46
C GLY A 215 2.28 10.15 13.96
N ILE A 216 1.69 9.13 13.34
CA ILE A 216 1.97 7.70 13.58
C ILE A 216 2.64 7.08 12.36
N ASP A 217 3.30 5.90 12.56
CA ASP A 217 3.93 5.14 11.48
C ASP A 217 2.91 4.54 10.51
#